data_5ca0d3622aac292d8cc5953c8dd6b6ec
#
_entry.id   5ca0d3622aac292d8cc5953c8dd6b6ec
#
_cell.length_a   1.000
_cell.length_b   1.000
_cell.length_c   1.000
_cell.angle_alpha   90.00
_cell.angle_beta   90.00
_cell.angle_gamma   90.00
#
_symmetry.space_group_name_H-M   'P 1'
#
loop_
_entity.id
_entity.type
_entity.pdbx_description
1 polymer ?
#
loop_
_entity_poly.entity_id
_entity_poly.type
_entity_poly.pdbx_seq_one_letter_code
_entity_poly.pdbx_strand_id
1 'polypeptide(L)'
;MKLLITGANGQLGQDLQKECDRREIEYIATDYLAGRALHVAHESEFINDVPRAMSHEQNADSANLPICQSANALIHLDITDLKSVREIVSQNSPDAIINCAAYNAVDKAEEDWKNAFSVNAIGPKNLAIAASEHGIPLMHFSTDYVFDGKKGSPYFVWDKPKPLSKYGQSKLYGEQLVSLFTNRCFIVRLSWVFGVGNTNFVKKILEWSKEKDELKVVDDQISSPAYTVDLSKAILDLLETGCYGVYHMANSGYCSRYDWAKYILELSGWKGRLIPAKSSEFKTAAQRPEFSAMDNFPLKETIGYELPHWIDATERFIDSIRRPSDGE
;
A
#
# COMPACT_ATOMS: atom_id res chain seq x y z
N MET A 1 12.09 20.08 -8.47
CA MET A 1 10.80 19.71 -7.86
C MET A 1 11.05 19.23 -6.45
N LYS A 2 10.24 19.70 -5.49
CA LYS A 2 10.33 19.32 -4.08
C LYS A 2 9.01 18.69 -3.64
N LEU A 3 9.04 17.47 -3.13
CA LEU A 3 7.85 16.69 -2.76
C LEU A 3 7.62 16.68 -1.26
N LEU A 4 6.36 16.74 -0.81
CA LEU A 4 5.98 16.36 0.55
C LEU A 4 5.42 14.94 0.51
N ILE A 5 6.12 13.99 1.15
CA ILE A 5 5.71 12.57 1.21
C ILE A 5 5.21 12.28 2.62
N THR A 6 3.93 11.94 2.76
CA THR A 6 3.34 11.50 4.04
C THR A 6 3.31 9.97 4.12
N GLY A 7 3.37 9.40 5.34
CA GLY A 7 3.47 7.94 5.48
C GLY A 7 4.79 7.38 4.95
N ALA A 8 5.86 8.15 5.08
CA ALA A 8 7.17 7.89 4.49
C ALA A 8 7.83 6.59 4.99
N ASN A 9 7.49 6.10 6.19
CA ASN A 9 7.99 4.84 6.72
C ASN A 9 7.22 3.60 6.20
N GLY A 10 6.11 3.80 5.47
CA GLY A 10 5.37 2.72 4.83
C GLY A 10 6.14 2.06 3.68
N GLN A 11 5.71 0.86 3.23
CA GLN A 11 6.37 0.14 2.12
C GLN A 11 6.53 1.02 0.87
N LEU A 12 5.45 1.66 0.44
CA LEU A 12 5.47 2.54 -0.73
C LEU A 12 6.27 3.82 -0.48
N GLY A 13 6.12 4.43 0.71
CA GLY A 13 6.85 5.64 1.08
C GLY A 13 8.37 5.46 1.07
N GLN A 14 8.87 4.32 1.55
CA GLN A 14 10.31 4.00 1.53
C GLN A 14 10.85 3.83 0.11
N ASP A 15 10.16 3.08 -0.76
CA ASP A 15 10.65 2.89 -2.13
C ASP A 15 10.46 4.15 -2.99
N LEU A 16 9.43 4.98 -2.68
CA LEU A 16 9.28 6.28 -3.31
C LEU A 16 10.45 7.24 -2.97
N GLN A 17 10.91 7.25 -1.71
CA GLN A 17 12.08 8.03 -1.31
C GLN A 17 13.32 7.58 -2.08
N LYS A 18 13.58 6.27 -2.19
CA LYS A 18 14.71 5.74 -2.99
C LYS A 18 14.61 6.13 -4.48
N GLU A 19 13.40 6.14 -5.04
CA GLU A 19 13.22 6.56 -6.42
C GLU A 19 13.41 8.09 -6.58
N CYS A 20 13.04 8.89 -5.57
CA CYS A 20 13.37 10.31 -5.53
C CYS A 20 14.89 10.53 -5.47
N ASP A 21 15.60 9.81 -4.59
CA ASP A 21 17.05 9.87 -4.49
C ASP A 21 17.72 9.51 -5.82
N ARG A 22 17.26 8.45 -6.50
CA ARG A 22 17.76 8.02 -7.81
C ARG A 22 17.55 9.07 -8.91
N ARG A 23 16.47 9.88 -8.82
CA ARG A 23 16.14 10.95 -9.78
C ARG A 23 16.65 12.33 -9.34
N GLU A 24 17.34 12.43 -8.21
CA GLU A 24 17.77 13.70 -7.63
C GLU A 24 16.59 14.67 -7.37
N ILE A 25 15.44 14.11 -6.95
CA ILE A 25 14.24 14.87 -6.57
C ILE A 25 14.29 15.17 -5.08
N GLU A 26 14.24 16.44 -4.71
CA GLU A 26 14.15 16.86 -3.31
C GLU A 26 12.81 16.46 -2.68
N TYR A 27 12.83 15.97 -1.44
CA TYR A 27 11.60 15.64 -0.73
C TYR A 27 11.68 15.91 0.77
N ILE A 28 10.50 16.07 1.36
CA ILE A 28 10.28 16.14 2.81
C ILE A 28 9.55 14.87 3.19
N ALA A 29 10.20 14.01 3.99
CA ALA A 29 9.61 12.79 4.50
C ALA A 29 8.85 13.07 5.80
N THR A 30 7.57 12.73 5.86
CA THR A 30 6.75 12.88 7.07
C THR A 30 6.03 11.59 7.40
N ASP A 31 5.84 11.34 8.71
CA ASP A 31 5.06 10.23 9.21
C ASP A 31 4.44 10.54 10.58
N TYR A 32 3.44 9.74 10.97
CA TYR A 32 2.90 9.79 12.31
C TYR A 32 3.83 9.06 13.27
N LEU A 33 4.63 9.82 14.02
CA LEU A 33 5.54 9.29 15.02
C LEU A 33 4.79 9.20 16.36
N ALA A 34 3.92 8.21 16.54
CA ALA A 34 3.42 7.88 17.86
C ALA A 34 4.61 7.41 18.71
N GLY A 35 4.78 7.97 19.89
CA GLY A 35 5.81 7.51 20.81
C GLY A 35 5.74 5.99 20.96
N ARG A 36 6.63 5.30 20.29
CA ARG A 36 6.87 3.85 20.19
C ARG A 36 5.61 2.97 20.14
N ALA A 37 5.47 2.24 19.03
CA ALA A 37 4.60 1.09 18.79
C ALA A 37 3.11 1.37 18.52
N LEU A 38 2.80 1.79 17.29
CA LEU A 38 1.65 1.22 16.62
C LEU A 38 2.16 0.00 15.83
N HIS A 39 2.00 -1.18 16.42
CA HIS A 39 2.05 -2.41 15.65
C HIS A 39 0.97 -2.29 14.58
N VAL A 40 1.40 -2.16 13.34
CA VAL A 40 0.53 -2.31 12.18
C VAL A 40 -0.01 -3.73 12.26
N ALA A 41 -1.28 -3.89 12.63
CA ALA A 41 -1.97 -5.15 12.52
C ALA A 41 -2.09 -5.46 11.03
N HIS A 42 -1.18 -6.28 10.52
CA HIS A 42 -1.22 -6.76 9.16
C HIS A 42 -2.17 -7.96 9.06
N GLU A 43 -2.76 -8.11 7.88
CA GLU A 43 -3.60 -9.23 7.45
C GLU A 43 -2.98 -10.59 7.80
N SER A 44 -3.23 -11.08 9.03
CA SER A 44 -2.69 -12.36 9.52
C SER A 44 -3.66 -13.54 9.41
N GLU A 45 -4.85 -13.35 8.80
CA GLU A 45 -5.98 -14.24 9.00
C GLU A 45 -6.34 -15.16 7.82
N PHE A 46 -5.43 -15.38 6.90
CA PHE A 46 -5.71 -16.29 5.76
C PHE A 46 -5.35 -17.76 6.02
N ILE A 47 -4.96 -18.11 7.25
CA ILE A 47 -4.54 -19.49 7.60
C ILE A 47 -5.07 -19.86 8.99
N ASN A 48 -5.72 -21.01 9.09
CA ASN A 48 -6.31 -21.53 10.33
C ASN A 48 -5.29 -21.74 11.44
N ASP A 49 -5.70 -21.36 12.65
CA ASP A 49 -5.04 -21.51 13.93
C ASP A 49 -4.65 -22.96 14.26
N VAL A 50 -3.44 -23.10 14.79
CA VAL A 50 -3.04 -24.15 15.71
C VAL A 50 -2.84 -23.49 17.08
N PRO A 51 -3.17 -24.17 18.24
CA PRO A 51 -3.38 -23.51 19.51
C PRO A 51 -2.16 -22.76 20.06
N ARG A 52 -2.43 -21.62 20.65
CA ARG A 52 -1.54 -20.78 21.42
C ARG A 52 -0.78 -21.58 22.49
N ALA A 53 0.53 -21.67 22.38
CA ALA A 53 1.43 -21.96 23.49
C ALA A 53 2.09 -20.67 23.94
N MET A 54 1.87 -20.40 25.19
CA MET A 54 2.43 -19.44 26.15
C MET A 54 3.56 -18.51 25.73
N SER A 55 3.26 -17.22 25.98
CA SER A 55 4.15 -16.09 26.10
C SER A 55 5.41 -16.35 26.93
N HIS A 56 6.57 -16.08 26.35
CA HIS A 56 7.73 -15.63 27.10
C HIS A 56 8.14 -14.24 26.58
N GLU A 57 7.99 -13.25 27.45
CA GLU A 57 8.64 -11.96 27.31
C GLU A 57 10.15 -12.17 27.30
N GLN A 58 10.80 -11.83 26.22
CA GLN A 58 12.24 -11.57 26.23
C GLN A 58 12.50 -10.19 25.61
N ASN A 59 13.07 -9.34 26.45
CA ASN A 59 13.70 -8.08 26.09
C ASN A 59 14.63 -8.29 24.90
N ALA A 60 14.32 -7.69 23.77
CA ALA A 60 15.26 -7.58 22.66
C ALA A 60 15.86 -6.17 22.69
N ASP A 61 17.16 -6.14 22.93
CA ASP A 61 18.03 -4.99 22.82
C ASP A 61 17.85 -4.27 21.48
N SER A 62 17.83 -2.95 21.57
CA SER A 62 17.84 -2.02 20.45
C SER A 62 19.13 -2.17 19.63
N ALA A 63 19.12 -3.12 18.68
CA ALA A 63 20.17 -3.17 17.67
C ALA A 63 19.90 -2.08 16.63
N ASN A 64 20.88 -1.18 16.50
CA ASN A 64 21.00 -0.12 15.49
C ASN A 64 20.78 -0.70 14.09
N LEU A 65 19.62 -0.42 13.48
CA LEU A 65 19.48 -0.48 12.04
C LEU A 65 20.23 0.72 11.45
N PRO A 66 21.02 0.55 10.39
CA PRO A 66 21.72 1.68 9.78
C PRO A 66 20.68 2.66 9.25
N ILE A 67 20.71 3.87 9.82
CA ILE A 67 20.01 5.04 9.29
C ILE A 67 20.67 5.35 7.96
N CYS A 68 19.93 5.15 6.87
CA CYS A 68 20.33 5.67 5.57
C CYS A 68 20.59 7.18 5.75
N GLN A 69 21.82 7.61 5.54
CA GLN A 69 22.24 9.01 5.66
C GLN A 69 21.80 9.78 4.41
N SER A 70 20.51 9.90 4.16
CA SER A 70 19.96 10.98 3.35
C SER A 70 19.64 12.15 4.28
N ALA A 71 19.97 13.36 3.86
CA ALA A 71 19.97 14.58 4.68
C ALA A 71 18.57 15.04 5.17
N ASN A 72 17.53 14.23 5.03
CA ASN A 72 16.15 14.56 5.37
C ASN A 72 15.73 13.87 6.67
N ALA A 73 15.77 14.60 7.78
CA ALA A 73 15.16 14.13 9.03
C ALA A 73 13.66 13.88 8.81
N LEU A 74 13.19 12.71 9.27
CA LEU A 74 11.75 12.39 9.25
C LEU A 74 10.99 13.35 10.16
N ILE A 75 10.02 14.07 9.62
CA ILE A 75 9.21 15.05 10.35
C ILE A 75 7.93 14.38 10.84
N HIS A 76 7.56 14.62 12.10
CA HIS A 76 6.27 14.20 12.63
C HIS A 76 5.13 14.97 11.97
N LEU A 77 4.15 14.25 11.40
CA LEU A 77 2.93 14.84 10.87
C LEU A 77 1.74 13.90 11.09
N ASP A 78 0.75 14.38 11.84
CA ASP A 78 -0.59 13.80 11.85
C ASP A 78 -1.43 14.46 10.77
N ILE A 79 -1.71 13.76 9.69
CA ILE A 79 -2.53 14.26 8.59
C ILE A 79 -3.98 14.57 9.01
N THR A 80 -4.45 14.04 10.13
CA THR A 80 -5.80 14.32 10.66
C THR A 80 -5.90 15.69 11.33
N ASP A 81 -4.77 16.30 11.66
CA ASP A 81 -4.68 17.68 12.17
C ASP A 81 -4.43 18.69 11.04
N LEU A 82 -5.49 19.39 10.62
CA LEU A 82 -5.40 20.38 9.56
C LEU A 82 -4.40 21.50 9.85
N LYS A 83 -4.26 21.90 11.13
CA LYS A 83 -3.33 22.98 11.51
C LYS A 83 -1.89 22.52 11.24
N SER A 84 -1.51 21.34 11.71
CA SER A 84 -0.17 20.75 11.47
C SER A 84 0.12 20.57 9.98
N VAL A 85 -0.88 20.12 9.19
CA VAL A 85 -0.75 19.98 7.75
C VAL A 85 -0.43 21.33 7.08
N ARG A 86 -1.20 22.40 7.41
CA ARG A 86 -0.97 23.74 6.87
C ARG A 86 0.41 24.30 7.25
N GLU A 87 0.82 24.11 8.51
CA GLU A 87 2.12 24.55 9.00
C GLU A 87 3.27 23.91 8.21
N ILE A 88 3.23 22.59 8.04
CA ILE A 88 4.26 21.86 7.29
C ILE A 88 4.31 22.28 5.82
N VAL A 89 3.15 22.40 5.15
CA VAL A 89 3.11 22.82 3.75
C VAL A 89 3.62 24.24 3.58
N SER A 90 3.21 25.18 4.46
CA SER A 90 3.64 26.59 4.38
C SER A 90 5.13 26.77 4.66
N GLN A 91 5.68 26.05 5.66
CA GLN A 91 7.10 26.17 6.04
C GLN A 91 8.04 25.58 4.99
N ASN A 92 7.60 24.54 4.29
CA ASN A 92 8.45 23.79 3.37
C ASN A 92 8.23 24.12 1.91
N SER A 93 7.11 24.74 1.56
CA SER A 93 6.72 25.15 0.19
C SER A 93 6.97 24.04 -0.84
N PRO A 94 6.37 22.82 -0.69
CA PRO A 94 6.54 21.74 -1.66
C PRO A 94 5.86 22.08 -2.98
N ASP A 95 6.35 21.51 -4.08
CA ASP A 95 5.74 21.60 -5.41
C ASP A 95 4.57 20.64 -5.58
N ALA A 96 4.54 19.54 -4.79
CA ALA A 96 3.47 18.55 -4.79
C ALA A 96 3.41 17.78 -3.46
N ILE A 97 2.22 17.21 -3.15
CA ILE A 97 2.02 16.32 -2.01
C ILE A 97 1.75 14.90 -2.51
N ILE A 98 2.47 13.90 -1.97
CA ILE A 98 2.20 12.47 -2.20
C ILE A 98 1.80 11.83 -0.87
N ASN A 99 0.54 11.41 -0.77
CA ASN A 99 -0.04 10.87 0.45
C ASN A 99 0.03 9.34 0.49
N CYS A 100 1.07 8.79 1.11
CA CYS A 100 1.20 7.35 1.40
C CYS A 100 0.65 6.97 2.79
N ALA A 101 0.24 7.94 3.61
CA ALA A 101 -0.33 7.67 4.92
C ALA A 101 -1.73 7.05 4.79
N ALA A 102 -1.96 5.93 5.48
CA ALA A 102 -3.26 5.26 5.49
C ALA A 102 -3.42 4.34 6.71
N TYR A 103 -4.66 4.15 7.13
CA TYR A 103 -5.08 3.08 8.04
C TYR A 103 -5.35 1.82 7.20
N ASN A 104 -4.46 0.83 7.27
CA ASN A 104 -4.48 -0.37 6.40
C ASN A 104 -4.94 -1.65 7.11
N ALA A 105 -5.26 -1.61 8.41
CA ALA A 105 -5.74 -2.76 9.17
C ALA A 105 -7.21 -3.07 8.82
N VAL A 106 -7.42 -3.83 7.73
CA VAL A 106 -8.73 -4.07 7.10
C VAL A 106 -9.75 -4.64 8.08
N ASP A 107 -9.39 -5.71 8.81
CA ASP A 107 -10.30 -6.35 9.77
C ASP A 107 -10.53 -5.48 11.01
N LYS A 108 -9.49 -4.86 11.53
CA LYS A 108 -9.61 -3.94 12.66
C LYS A 108 -10.47 -2.71 12.33
N ALA A 109 -10.54 -2.29 11.07
CA ALA A 109 -11.37 -1.18 10.64
C ALA A 109 -12.88 -1.43 10.84
N GLU A 110 -13.34 -2.68 10.95
CA GLU A 110 -14.75 -2.98 11.24
C GLU A 110 -15.16 -2.51 12.64
N GLU A 111 -14.24 -2.59 13.62
CA GLU A 111 -14.46 -2.14 14.99
C GLU A 111 -13.97 -0.71 15.18
N ASP A 112 -12.78 -0.38 14.68
CA ASP A 112 -12.09 0.91 14.82
C ASP A 112 -12.38 1.85 13.65
N TRP A 113 -13.61 1.80 13.12
CA TRP A 113 -14.00 2.53 11.92
C TRP A 113 -13.80 4.05 12.02
N LYS A 114 -13.95 4.64 13.21
CA LYS A 114 -13.74 6.09 13.42
C LYS A 114 -12.31 6.50 13.10
N ASN A 115 -11.32 5.75 13.59
CA ASN A 115 -9.92 5.99 13.25
C ASN A 115 -9.64 5.71 11.78
N ALA A 116 -10.20 4.63 11.22
CA ALA A 116 -10.08 4.35 9.80
C ALA A 116 -10.59 5.51 8.92
N PHE A 117 -11.77 6.07 9.24
CA PHE A 117 -12.31 7.24 8.54
C PHE A 117 -11.53 8.52 8.81
N SER A 118 -11.04 8.72 10.03
CA SER A 118 -10.20 9.88 10.35
C SER A 118 -8.94 9.89 9.49
N VAL A 119 -8.20 8.78 9.46
CA VAL A 119 -6.94 8.69 8.71
C VAL A 119 -7.18 8.61 7.20
N ASN A 120 -8.15 7.78 6.74
CA ASN A 120 -8.34 7.52 5.30
C ASN A 120 -9.24 8.54 4.57
N ALA A 121 -10.01 9.35 5.30
CA ALA A 121 -10.90 10.33 4.68
C ALA A 121 -10.61 11.76 5.15
N ILE A 122 -10.57 12.02 6.46
CA ILE A 122 -10.32 13.38 6.97
C ILE A 122 -8.86 13.79 6.73
N GLY A 123 -7.90 12.90 6.93
CA GLY A 123 -6.49 13.17 6.62
C GLY A 123 -6.28 13.61 5.16
N PRO A 124 -6.68 12.83 4.15
CA PRO A 124 -6.60 13.23 2.74
C PRO A 124 -7.36 14.52 2.41
N LYS A 125 -8.52 14.76 3.03
CA LYS A 125 -9.24 16.03 2.91
C LYS A 125 -8.37 17.21 3.38
N ASN A 126 -7.70 17.08 4.53
CA ASN A 126 -6.86 18.14 5.08
C ASN A 126 -5.67 18.44 4.14
N LEU A 127 -5.04 17.38 3.58
CA LEU A 127 -4.00 17.53 2.56
C LEU A 127 -4.53 18.21 1.30
N ALA A 128 -5.76 17.87 0.85
CA ALA A 128 -6.38 18.48 -0.32
C ALA A 128 -6.69 19.99 -0.09
N ILE A 129 -7.13 20.36 1.12
CA ILE A 129 -7.31 21.77 1.50
C ILE A 129 -5.98 22.52 1.40
N ALA A 130 -4.92 22.02 2.03
CA ALA A 130 -3.61 22.66 2.01
C ALA A 130 -3.02 22.70 0.59
N ALA A 131 -3.16 21.63 -0.20
CA ALA A 131 -2.74 21.62 -1.60
C ALA A 131 -3.48 22.67 -2.43
N SER A 132 -4.79 22.81 -2.24
CA SER A 132 -5.62 23.83 -2.91
C SER A 132 -5.22 25.25 -2.53
N GLU A 133 -4.99 25.52 -1.23
CA GLU A 133 -4.55 26.82 -0.71
C GLU A 133 -3.21 27.27 -1.31
N HIS A 134 -2.31 26.34 -1.62
CA HIS A 134 -0.99 26.61 -2.21
C HIS A 134 -0.94 26.41 -3.72
N GLY A 135 -2.05 25.99 -4.36
CA GLY A 135 -2.11 25.77 -5.81
C GLY A 135 -1.24 24.62 -6.31
N ILE A 136 -0.89 23.65 -5.45
CA ILE A 136 -0.04 22.49 -5.76
C ILE A 136 -0.86 21.21 -5.96
N PRO A 137 -0.39 20.22 -6.75
CA PRO A 137 -1.07 18.94 -6.91
C PRO A 137 -0.98 18.05 -5.68
N LEU A 138 -2.02 17.22 -5.48
CA LEU A 138 -2.07 16.15 -4.49
C LEU A 138 -2.21 14.80 -5.20
N MET A 139 -1.33 13.85 -4.90
CA MET A 139 -1.53 12.44 -5.23
C MET A 139 -1.97 11.68 -4.00
N HIS A 140 -3.13 10.98 -4.08
CA HIS A 140 -3.71 10.22 -2.99
C HIS A 140 -3.92 8.77 -3.41
N PHE A 141 -3.43 7.82 -2.58
CA PHE A 141 -3.60 6.40 -2.83
C PHE A 141 -4.88 5.86 -2.22
N SER A 142 -5.67 5.18 -3.04
CA SER A 142 -6.87 4.44 -2.69
C SER A 142 -6.64 2.93 -2.86
N THR A 143 -7.70 2.15 -2.96
CA THR A 143 -7.66 0.68 -2.94
C THR A 143 -8.64 0.05 -3.92
N ASP A 144 -8.35 -1.15 -4.37
CA ASP A 144 -9.29 -2.06 -5.07
C ASP A 144 -10.51 -2.44 -4.21
N TYR A 145 -10.42 -2.35 -2.88
CA TYR A 145 -11.54 -2.61 -1.96
C TYR A 145 -12.67 -1.57 -2.03
N VAL A 146 -12.56 -0.57 -2.89
CA VAL A 146 -13.71 0.29 -3.24
C VAL A 146 -14.76 -0.47 -4.09
N PHE A 147 -14.42 -1.62 -4.66
CA PHE A 147 -15.30 -2.45 -5.47
C PHE A 147 -15.88 -3.64 -4.68
N ASP A 148 -17.06 -4.13 -5.11
CA ASP A 148 -17.76 -5.27 -4.47
C ASP A 148 -17.28 -6.65 -4.94
N GLY A 149 -16.41 -6.72 -5.93
CA GLY A 149 -15.86 -7.98 -6.43
C GLY A 149 -16.82 -8.85 -7.26
N LYS A 150 -17.96 -8.32 -7.70
CA LYS A 150 -19.03 -9.09 -8.39
C LYS A 150 -18.99 -8.97 -9.92
N LYS A 151 -18.11 -8.18 -10.48
CA LYS A 151 -18.06 -7.94 -11.93
C LYS A 151 -17.57 -9.17 -12.71
N GLY A 152 -16.67 -10.00 -12.15
CA GLY A 152 -16.10 -11.17 -12.83
C GLY A 152 -15.10 -10.86 -13.94
N SER A 153 -14.71 -9.59 -14.09
CA SER A 153 -13.67 -9.10 -15.01
C SER A 153 -12.97 -7.88 -14.40
N PRO A 154 -11.78 -7.48 -14.87
CA PRO A 154 -11.07 -6.32 -14.32
C PRO A 154 -11.96 -5.06 -14.30
N TYR A 155 -11.86 -4.32 -13.20
CA TYR A 155 -12.57 -3.06 -13.01
C TYR A 155 -11.83 -1.94 -13.75
N PHE A 156 -12.59 -1.09 -14.45
CA PHE A 156 -12.11 0.15 -15.03
C PHE A 156 -12.30 1.32 -14.06
N VAL A 157 -11.59 2.41 -14.28
CA VAL A 157 -11.65 3.61 -13.43
C VAL A 157 -13.06 4.23 -13.34
N TRP A 158 -13.91 4.02 -14.34
CA TRP A 158 -15.31 4.49 -14.39
C TRP A 158 -16.33 3.50 -13.82
N ASP A 159 -15.92 2.29 -13.43
CA ASP A 159 -16.82 1.36 -12.77
C ASP A 159 -17.26 1.92 -11.41
N LYS A 160 -18.55 1.77 -11.11
CA LYS A 160 -19.13 2.35 -9.89
C LYS A 160 -18.59 1.67 -8.64
N PRO A 161 -17.96 2.39 -7.72
CA PRO A 161 -17.53 1.84 -6.44
C PRO A 161 -18.71 1.37 -5.58
N LYS A 162 -18.51 0.25 -4.87
CA LYS A 162 -19.47 -0.35 -3.92
C LYS A 162 -18.72 -1.16 -2.86
N PRO A 163 -18.02 -0.50 -1.93
CA PRO A 163 -17.18 -1.17 -0.94
C PRO A 163 -17.99 -2.05 0.02
N LEU A 164 -17.42 -3.22 0.35
CA LEU A 164 -18.03 -4.20 1.26
C LEU A 164 -17.65 -3.97 2.74
N SER A 165 -16.47 -3.41 3.01
CA SER A 165 -15.88 -3.25 4.33
C SER A 165 -15.79 -1.78 4.76
N LYS A 166 -15.65 -1.53 6.07
CA LYS A 166 -15.39 -0.18 6.61
C LYS A 166 -14.09 0.42 6.08
N TYR A 167 -13.05 -0.41 5.89
CA TYR A 167 -11.82 0.02 5.23
C TYR A 167 -12.08 0.56 3.83
N GLY A 168 -12.73 -0.23 2.97
CA GLY A 168 -13.07 0.18 1.60
C GLY A 168 -13.95 1.44 1.58
N GLN A 169 -14.94 1.53 2.49
CA GLN A 169 -15.78 2.73 2.65
C GLN A 169 -14.93 3.95 3.02
N SER A 170 -14.04 3.84 4.01
CA SER A 170 -13.19 4.95 4.45
C SER A 170 -12.27 5.46 3.33
N LYS A 171 -11.70 4.55 2.53
CA LYS A 171 -10.87 4.93 1.36
C LYS A 171 -11.71 5.63 0.28
N LEU A 172 -12.89 5.12 -0.03
CA LEU A 172 -13.79 5.76 -1.01
C LEU A 172 -14.22 7.17 -0.56
N TYR A 173 -14.51 7.37 0.73
CA TYR A 173 -14.78 8.70 1.25
C TYR A 173 -13.57 9.64 1.11
N GLY A 174 -12.36 9.11 1.27
CA GLY A 174 -11.12 9.86 1.00
C GLY A 174 -11.04 10.35 -0.45
N GLU A 175 -11.32 9.46 -1.43
CA GLU A 175 -11.38 9.84 -2.85
C GLU A 175 -12.35 11.01 -3.09
N GLN A 176 -13.58 10.87 -2.54
CA GLN A 176 -14.64 11.86 -2.70
C GLN A 176 -14.27 13.21 -2.08
N LEU A 177 -13.71 13.20 -0.87
CA LEU A 177 -13.30 14.43 -0.19
C LEU A 177 -12.12 15.10 -0.89
N VAL A 178 -11.12 14.34 -1.34
CA VAL A 178 -10.00 14.92 -2.12
C VAL A 178 -10.53 15.62 -3.36
N SER A 179 -11.38 14.96 -4.15
CA SER A 179 -11.96 15.53 -5.37
C SER A 179 -12.87 16.75 -5.12
N LEU A 180 -13.45 16.86 -3.91
CA LEU A 180 -14.28 18.01 -3.53
C LEU A 180 -13.45 19.26 -3.23
N PHE A 181 -12.24 19.09 -2.66
CA PHE A 181 -11.42 20.21 -2.18
C PHE A 181 -10.34 20.66 -3.15
N THR A 182 -9.94 19.82 -4.13
CA THR A 182 -8.98 20.19 -5.17
C THR A 182 -9.26 19.48 -6.49
N ASN A 183 -9.12 20.22 -7.61
CA ASN A 183 -9.17 19.66 -8.96
C ASN A 183 -7.78 19.26 -9.48
N ARG A 184 -6.70 19.62 -8.77
CA ARG A 184 -5.32 19.24 -9.09
C ARG A 184 -4.93 17.99 -8.31
N CYS A 185 -5.66 16.88 -8.50
CA CYS A 185 -5.42 15.66 -7.77
C CYS A 185 -5.32 14.42 -8.68
N PHE A 186 -4.43 13.52 -8.27
CA PHE A 186 -4.39 12.15 -8.75
C PHE A 186 -4.96 11.25 -7.65
N ILE A 187 -5.99 10.48 -7.96
CA ILE A 187 -6.51 9.41 -7.10
C ILE A 187 -6.04 8.10 -7.71
N VAL A 188 -5.12 7.42 -7.05
CA VAL A 188 -4.51 6.20 -7.56
C VAL A 188 -4.97 5.01 -6.73
N ARG A 189 -5.79 4.12 -7.31
CA ARG A 189 -6.22 2.89 -6.67
C ARG A 189 -5.16 1.82 -6.86
N LEU A 190 -4.70 1.27 -5.75
CA LEU A 190 -3.69 0.20 -5.68
C LEU A 190 -4.34 -1.08 -5.21
N SER A 191 -3.72 -2.23 -5.49
CA SER A 191 -4.14 -3.54 -4.97
C SER A 191 -2.92 -4.37 -4.56
N TRP A 192 -3.08 -5.18 -3.51
CA TRP A 192 -2.10 -6.17 -3.05
C TRP A 192 -0.65 -5.68 -3.08
N VAL A 193 -0.43 -4.51 -2.49
CA VAL A 193 0.88 -3.83 -2.47
C VAL A 193 1.91 -4.66 -1.70
N PHE A 194 3.10 -4.85 -2.28
CA PHE A 194 4.22 -5.53 -1.65
C PHE A 194 5.55 -4.84 -1.96
N GLY A 195 6.48 -4.92 -1.03
CA GLY A 195 7.80 -4.28 -1.11
C GLY A 195 8.68 -4.66 0.07
N VAL A 196 9.90 -4.08 0.13
CA VAL A 196 10.90 -4.43 1.14
C VAL A 196 10.50 -3.97 2.55
N GLY A 197 9.90 -2.79 2.69
CA GLY A 197 9.43 -2.27 3.98
C GLY A 197 8.29 -3.12 4.55
N ASN A 198 8.17 -3.20 5.86
CA ASN A 198 7.09 -3.88 6.59
C ASN A 198 6.77 -5.34 6.15
N THR A 199 5.78 -5.95 6.78
CA THR A 199 5.27 -7.29 6.42
C THR A 199 4.28 -7.19 5.26
N ASN A 200 4.30 -8.19 4.36
CA ASN A 200 3.36 -8.33 3.25
C ASN A 200 3.09 -9.83 2.96
N PHE A 201 2.18 -10.10 2.02
CA PHE A 201 1.78 -11.46 1.70
C PHE A 201 2.95 -12.35 1.26
N VAL A 202 3.86 -11.84 0.43
CA VAL A 202 5.03 -12.63 -0.06
C VAL A 202 5.92 -13.03 1.11
N LYS A 203 6.27 -12.07 1.99
CA LYS A 203 7.09 -12.35 3.18
C LYS A 203 6.42 -13.35 4.10
N LYS A 204 5.11 -13.25 4.32
CA LYS A 204 4.35 -14.19 5.16
C LYS A 204 4.35 -15.59 4.58
N ILE A 205 4.12 -15.77 3.28
CA ILE A 205 4.18 -17.08 2.64
C ILE A 205 5.57 -17.70 2.80
N LEU A 206 6.64 -16.92 2.61
CA LEU A 206 8.02 -17.37 2.81
C LEU A 206 8.33 -17.72 4.28
N GLU A 207 7.80 -16.98 5.23
CA GLU A 207 7.94 -17.24 6.66
C GLU A 207 7.23 -18.55 7.06
N TRP A 208 5.96 -18.68 6.70
CA TRP A 208 5.18 -19.89 6.99
C TRP A 208 5.72 -21.15 6.33
N SER A 209 6.30 -21.02 5.15
CA SER A 209 6.93 -22.15 4.45
C SER A 209 8.18 -22.69 5.15
N LYS A 210 8.81 -21.90 6.04
CA LYS A 210 9.93 -22.37 6.88
C LYS A 210 9.48 -23.20 8.08
N GLU A 211 8.24 -22.96 8.53
CA GLU A 211 7.70 -23.54 9.75
C GLU A 211 6.72 -24.71 9.51
N LYS A 212 6.16 -24.79 8.30
CA LYS A 212 5.05 -25.71 7.98
C LYS A 212 5.31 -26.47 6.69
N ASP A 213 4.97 -27.76 6.70
CA ASP A 213 4.99 -28.64 5.53
C ASP A 213 3.65 -28.62 4.77
N GLU A 214 2.63 -27.92 5.31
CA GLU A 214 1.33 -27.74 4.70
C GLU A 214 0.84 -26.30 4.89
N LEU A 215 0.45 -25.66 3.78
CA LEU A 215 -0.13 -24.32 3.79
C LEU A 215 -1.50 -24.33 3.09
N LYS A 216 -2.48 -23.68 3.69
CA LYS A 216 -3.83 -23.54 3.16
C LYS A 216 -4.07 -22.08 2.79
N VAL A 217 -4.36 -21.80 1.52
CA VAL A 217 -4.48 -20.44 1.00
C VAL A 217 -5.76 -20.29 0.16
N VAL A 218 -6.42 -19.14 0.29
CA VAL A 218 -7.68 -18.86 -0.43
C VAL A 218 -7.47 -18.79 -1.96
N ASP A 219 -8.38 -19.42 -2.72
CA ASP A 219 -8.38 -19.45 -4.19
C ASP A 219 -9.48 -18.62 -4.82
N ASP A 220 -10.41 -18.09 -4.01
CA ASP A 220 -11.58 -17.32 -4.41
C ASP A 220 -11.42 -15.80 -4.16
N GLN A 221 -10.21 -15.34 -3.93
CA GLN A 221 -9.86 -13.91 -3.94
C GLN A 221 -8.87 -13.66 -5.07
N ILE A 222 -9.27 -12.83 -6.02
CA ILE A 222 -8.52 -12.53 -7.24
C ILE A 222 -8.28 -11.03 -7.33
N SER A 223 -7.01 -10.62 -7.48
CA SER A 223 -6.62 -9.22 -7.70
C SER A 223 -5.25 -9.13 -8.40
N SER A 224 -4.75 -7.92 -8.58
CA SER A 224 -3.45 -7.64 -9.22
C SER A 224 -2.42 -7.27 -8.16
N PRO A 225 -1.35 -8.07 -7.95
CA PRO A 225 -0.23 -7.67 -7.10
C PRO A 225 0.45 -6.40 -7.60
N ALA A 226 0.95 -5.57 -6.69
CA ALA A 226 1.57 -4.30 -7.03
C ALA A 226 2.89 -4.09 -6.25
N TYR A 227 4.01 -4.16 -6.96
CA TYR A 227 5.35 -4.01 -6.40
C TYR A 227 5.72 -2.54 -6.22
N THR A 228 6.09 -2.14 -5.00
CA THR A 228 6.36 -0.75 -4.64
C THR A 228 7.45 -0.08 -5.46
N VAL A 229 8.45 -0.81 -5.93
CA VAL A 229 9.51 -0.28 -6.81
C VAL A 229 8.93 0.14 -8.18
N ASP A 230 8.08 -0.71 -8.78
CA ASP A 230 7.43 -0.38 -10.06
C ASP A 230 6.42 0.77 -9.87
N LEU A 231 5.67 0.72 -8.75
CA LEU A 231 4.73 1.80 -8.40
C LEU A 231 5.45 3.13 -8.24
N SER A 232 6.57 3.18 -7.49
CA SER A 232 7.29 4.42 -7.21
C SER A 232 7.76 5.12 -8.49
N LYS A 233 8.25 4.35 -9.47
CA LYS A 233 8.61 4.87 -10.79
C LYS A 233 7.38 5.44 -11.51
N ALA A 234 6.30 4.67 -11.61
CA ALA A 234 5.09 5.08 -12.33
C ALA A 234 4.37 6.26 -11.65
N ILE A 235 4.44 6.36 -10.32
CA ILE A 235 3.90 7.47 -9.52
C ILE A 235 4.58 8.79 -9.89
N LEU A 236 5.92 8.82 -9.95
CA LEU A 236 6.65 10.03 -10.31
C LEU A 236 6.43 10.38 -11.79
N ASP A 237 6.45 9.39 -12.69
CA ASP A 237 6.15 9.61 -14.11
C ASP A 237 4.73 10.18 -14.30
N LEU A 238 3.73 9.64 -13.58
CA LEU A 238 2.35 10.15 -13.62
C LEU A 238 2.23 11.58 -13.06
N LEU A 239 2.91 11.86 -11.95
CA LEU A 239 2.91 13.19 -11.34
C LEU A 239 3.40 14.26 -12.32
N GLU A 240 4.48 13.97 -13.06
CA GLU A 240 5.09 14.89 -14.03
C GLU A 240 4.18 15.20 -15.22
N THR A 241 3.23 14.31 -15.56
CA THR A 241 2.31 14.55 -16.68
C THR A 241 1.33 15.70 -16.45
N GLY A 242 0.98 16.00 -15.18
CA GLY A 242 -0.10 16.92 -14.84
C GLY A 242 -1.51 16.44 -15.27
N CYS A 243 -1.66 15.22 -15.74
CA CYS A 243 -2.94 14.63 -16.17
C CYS A 243 -3.75 14.17 -14.94
N TYR A 244 -4.35 15.12 -14.24
CA TYR A 244 -5.14 14.85 -13.03
C TYR A 244 -6.32 13.94 -13.30
N GLY A 245 -6.69 13.13 -12.32
CA GLY A 245 -7.83 12.21 -12.43
C GLY A 245 -7.70 10.95 -11.58
N VAL A 246 -8.59 9.99 -11.86
CA VAL A 246 -8.59 8.67 -11.20
C VAL A 246 -7.83 7.66 -12.07
N TYR A 247 -6.92 6.93 -11.44
CA TYR A 247 -6.10 5.89 -12.07
C TYR A 247 -6.16 4.60 -11.28
N HIS A 248 -6.06 3.48 -11.98
CA HIS A 248 -5.69 2.20 -11.40
C HIS A 248 -4.21 1.98 -11.67
N MET A 249 -3.47 1.47 -10.69
CA MET A 249 -2.04 1.23 -10.83
C MET A 249 -1.66 -0.06 -10.10
N ALA A 250 -1.36 -1.10 -10.85
CA ALA A 250 -0.85 -2.39 -10.38
C ALA A 250 0.09 -2.98 -11.43
N ASN A 251 0.89 -3.98 -11.06
CA ASN A 251 1.60 -4.77 -12.07
C ASN A 251 0.59 -5.44 -12.99
N SER A 252 0.97 -5.66 -14.25
CA SER A 252 0.05 -6.21 -15.25
C SER A 252 -0.33 -7.67 -14.92
N GLY A 253 -1.53 -8.08 -15.35
CA GLY A 253 -2.12 -9.37 -15.04
C GLY A 253 -2.78 -9.40 -13.66
N TYR A 254 -3.36 -10.54 -13.34
CA TYR A 254 -4.01 -10.82 -12.04
C TYR A 254 -3.92 -12.31 -11.73
N CYS A 255 -4.10 -12.66 -10.45
CA CYS A 255 -4.07 -14.03 -9.96
C CYS A 255 -4.94 -14.19 -8.70
N SER A 256 -5.21 -15.43 -8.30
CA SER A 256 -5.73 -15.70 -6.97
C SER A 256 -4.63 -15.62 -5.92
N ARG A 257 -5.00 -15.47 -4.64
CA ARG A 257 -4.02 -15.61 -3.54
C ARG A 257 -3.32 -16.97 -3.57
N TYR A 258 -4.06 -18.01 -3.94
CA TYR A 258 -3.51 -19.36 -4.09
C TYR A 258 -2.46 -19.44 -5.20
N ASP A 259 -2.77 -18.92 -6.39
CA ASP A 259 -1.82 -18.91 -7.52
C ASP A 259 -0.55 -18.12 -7.19
N TRP A 260 -0.72 -16.96 -6.53
CA TRP A 260 0.41 -16.16 -6.10
C TRP A 260 1.26 -16.89 -5.06
N ALA A 261 0.63 -17.48 -4.04
CA ALA A 261 1.34 -18.29 -3.04
C ALA A 261 2.07 -19.48 -3.67
N LYS A 262 1.42 -20.18 -4.61
CA LYS A 262 2.02 -21.28 -5.37
C LYS A 262 3.32 -20.83 -6.06
N TYR A 263 3.26 -19.71 -6.77
CA TYR A 263 4.41 -19.16 -7.47
C TYR A 263 5.55 -18.77 -6.52
N ILE A 264 5.24 -18.09 -5.41
CA ILE A 264 6.21 -17.74 -4.37
C ILE A 264 6.90 -18.98 -3.80
N LEU A 265 6.14 -20.04 -3.52
CA LEU A 265 6.64 -21.28 -2.96
C LEU A 265 7.51 -22.07 -3.96
N GLU A 266 7.14 -22.08 -5.24
CA GLU A 266 7.95 -22.64 -6.33
C GLU A 266 9.32 -21.93 -6.40
N LEU A 267 9.34 -20.60 -6.40
CA LEU A 267 10.58 -19.83 -6.37
C LEU A 267 11.41 -20.10 -5.12
N SER A 268 10.77 -20.32 -3.96
CA SER A 268 11.48 -20.61 -2.72
C SER A 268 12.10 -22.01 -2.68
N GLY A 269 11.68 -22.92 -3.57
CA GLY A 269 12.08 -24.33 -3.57
C GLY A 269 11.39 -25.15 -2.48
N TRP A 270 10.31 -24.64 -1.87
CA TRP A 270 9.53 -25.34 -0.85
C TRP A 270 8.97 -26.67 -1.37
N LYS A 271 8.99 -27.72 -0.54
CA LYS A 271 8.59 -29.08 -0.91
C LYS A 271 7.32 -29.57 -0.19
N GLY A 272 6.69 -28.68 0.59
CA GLY A 272 5.46 -29.00 1.30
C GLY A 272 4.23 -29.02 0.37
N ARG A 273 3.07 -29.13 0.96
CA ARG A 273 1.77 -29.23 0.28
C ARG A 273 0.97 -27.92 0.38
N LEU A 274 0.72 -27.26 -0.75
CA LEU A 274 -0.17 -26.13 -0.82
C LEU A 274 -1.60 -26.61 -1.11
N ILE A 275 -2.58 -26.17 -0.30
CA ILE A 275 -3.99 -26.57 -0.38
C ILE A 275 -4.84 -25.33 -0.71
N PRO A 276 -5.66 -25.38 -1.78
CA PRO A 276 -6.64 -24.33 -2.04
C PRO A 276 -7.76 -24.37 -0.98
N ALA A 277 -8.28 -23.19 -0.63
CA ALA A 277 -9.35 -23.04 0.33
C ALA A 277 -10.30 -21.94 -0.10
N LYS A 278 -11.54 -21.93 0.42
CA LYS A 278 -12.47 -20.84 0.20
C LYS A 278 -12.39 -19.79 1.31
N SER A 279 -12.65 -18.54 0.99
CA SER A 279 -12.72 -17.46 1.97
C SER A 279 -13.66 -17.76 3.13
N SER A 280 -14.75 -18.52 2.86
CA SER A 280 -15.70 -18.95 3.88
C SER A 280 -15.12 -19.90 4.95
N GLU A 281 -13.96 -20.50 4.70
CA GLU A 281 -13.28 -21.35 5.66
C GLU A 281 -12.44 -20.56 6.68
N PHE A 282 -12.27 -19.26 6.45
CA PHE A 282 -11.52 -18.36 7.32
C PHE A 282 -12.46 -17.35 7.98
N LYS A 283 -12.34 -17.21 9.28
CA LYS A 283 -13.15 -16.27 10.04
C LYS A 283 -12.46 -14.90 10.06
N THR A 284 -12.90 -13.99 9.18
CA THR A 284 -12.40 -12.61 9.10
C THR A 284 -13.52 -11.63 9.47
N ALA A 285 -13.17 -10.50 10.10
CA ALA A 285 -14.15 -9.49 10.48
C ALA A 285 -14.67 -8.71 9.25
N ALA A 286 -13.76 -8.36 8.34
CA ALA A 286 -14.10 -7.64 7.13
C ALA A 286 -14.44 -8.58 5.97
N GLN A 287 -15.50 -8.26 5.23
CA GLN A 287 -15.78 -8.92 3.96
C GLN A 287 -14.83 -8.42 2.87
N ARG A 288 -14.21 -9.35 2.14
CA ARG A 288 -13.29 -9.06 1.04
C ARG A 288 -13.96 -9.32 -0.31
N PRO A 289 -13.68 -8.53 -1.35
CA PRO A 289 -14.15 -8.80 -2.69
C PRO A 289 -13.56 -10.09 -3.25
N GLU A 290 -14.37 -10.91 -3.94
CA GLU A 290 -13.91 -12.14 -4.59
C GLU A 290 -13.03 -11.83 -5.81
N PHE A 291 -13.41 -10.84 -6.60
CA PHE A 291 -12.65 -10.42 -7.79
C PHE A 291 -12.49 -8.90 -7.78
N SER A 292 -11.32 -8.40 -7.43
CA SER A 292 -11.03 -6.95 -7.40
C SER A 292 -9.88 -6.53 -8.32
N ALA A 293 -9.50 -7.39 -9.27
CA ALA A 293 -8.49 -7.03 -10.27
C ALA A 293 -8.91 -5.77 -11.03
N MET A 294 -7.94 -4.90 -11.29
CA MET A 294 -8.15 -3.61 -11.93
C MET A 294 -7.45 -3.55 -13.29
N ASP A 295 -8.09 -2.92 -14.25
CA ASP A 295 -7.48 -2.55 -15.53
C ASP A 295 -6.75 -1.21 -15.35
N ASN A 296 -5.49 -1.14 -15.81
CA ASN A 296 -4.67 0.06 -15.67
C ASN A 296 -4.99 1.14 -16.72
N PHE A 297 -5.94 0.94 -17.63
CA PHE A 297 -6.35 2.01 -18.54
C PHE A 297 -6.96 3.18 -17.74
N PRO A 298 -6.58 4.46 -17.99
CA PRO A 298 -5.72 4.97 -19.07
C PRO A 298 -4.24 5.20 -18.64
N LEU A 299 -3.74 4.55 -17.60
CA LEU A 299 -2.40 4.82 -17.07
C LEU A 299 -1.31 4.63 -18.12
N LYS A 300 -1.35 3.51 -18.87
CA LYS A 300 -0.37 3.20 -19.93
C LYS A 300 -0.29 4.31 -20.99
N GLU A 301 -1.45 4.80 -21.41
CA GLU A 301 -1.55 5.87 -22.41
C GLU A 301 -1.03 7.20 -21.87
N THR A 302 -1.13 7.39 -20.55
CA THR A 302 -0.72 8.62 -19.87
C THR A 302 0.79 8.66 -19.63
N ILE A 303 1.40 7.56 -19.18
CA ILE A 303 2.84 7.50 -18.85
C ILE A 303 3.70 6.87 -19.96
N GLY A 304 3.09 6.33 -21.03
CA GLY A 304 3.78 5.81 -22.20
C GLY A 304 4.30 4.37 -22.11
N TYR A 305 4.03 3.67 -21.00
CA TYR A 305 4.43 2.25 -20.83
C TYR A 305 3.48 1.51 -19.89
N GLU A 306 3.51 0.17 -19.97
CA GLU A 306 2.79 -0.73 -19.07
C GLU A 306 3.71 -1.20 -17.94
N LEU A 307 3.16 -1.31 -16.71
CA LEU A 307 3.93 -1.89 -15.61
C LEU A 307 4.25 -3.37 -15.90
N PRO A 308 5.41 -3.86 -15.45
CA PRO A 308 5.79 -5.27 -15.61
C PRO A 308 4.72 -6.24 -15.10
N HIS A 309 4.73 -7.48 -15.60
CA HIS A 309 3.79 -8.50 -15.13
C HIS A 309 4.06 -8.86 -13.65
N TRP A 310 3.00 -9.19 -12.89
CA TRP A 310 3.12 -9.53 -11.46
C TRP A 310 4.08 -10.70 -11.18
N ILE A 311 4.26 -11.61 -12.13
CA ILE A 311 5.24 -12.70 -12.07
C ILE A 311 6.66 -12.13 -11.98
N ASP A 312 7.06 -11.31 -12.94
CA ASP A 312 8.36 -10.62 -12.97
C ASP A 312 8.58 -9.78 -11.69
N ALA A 313 7.57 -9.01 -11.30
CA ALA A 313 7.62 -8.21 -10.08
C ALA A 313 7.86 -9.06 -8.82
N THR A 314 7.23 -10.25 -8.73
CA THR A 314 7.40 -11.17 -7.61
C THR A 314 8.81 -11.78 -7.60
N GLU A 315 9.35 -12.16 -8.76
CA GLU A 315 10.73 -12.65 -8.90
C GLU A 315 11.75 -11.61 -8.41
N ARG A 316 11.67 -10.39 -8.94
CA ARG A 316 12.57 -9.29 -8.55
C ARG A 316 12.50 -8.98 -7.06
N PHE A 317 11.30 -9.02 -6.48
CA PHE A 317 11.14 -8.82 -5.05
C PHE A 317 11.79 -9.95 -4.24
N ILE A 318 11.55 -11.21 -4.59
CA ILE A 318 12.15 -12.37 -3.90
C ILE A 318 13.68 -12.32 -4.02
N ASP A 319 14.23 -11.98 -5.18
CA ASP A 319 15.66 -11.83 -5.37
C ASP A 319 16.24 -10.69 -4.51
N SER A 320 15.50 -9.58 -4.37
CA SER A 320 15.94 -8.44 -3.55
C SER A 320 16.05 -8.75 -2.05
N ILE A 321 15.19 -9.65 -1.54
CA ILE A 321 15.21 -10.03 -0.12
C ILE A 321 16.11 -11.23 0.18
N ARG A 322 16.61 -11.95 -0.84
CA ARG A 322 17.55 -13.05 -0.72
C ARG A 322 19.01 -12.60 -0.76
N ARG A 323 19.30 -11.56 -1.49
CA ARG A 323 20.64 -10.96 -1.49
C ARG A 323 20.81 -10.24 -0.17
N PRO A 324 21.80 -10.60 0.68
CA PRO A 324 22.18 -9.73 1.77
C PRO A 324 22.50 -8.36 1.15
N SER A 325 22.11 -7.29 1.80
CA SER A 325 22.63 -5.97 1.47
C SER A 325 24.15 -6.06 1.63
N ASP A 326 24.86 -6.36 0.54
CA ASP A 326 26.29 -6.16 0.49
C ASP A 326 26.49 -4.68 0.82
N GLY A 327 27.14 -4.45 1.97
CA GLY A 327 27.29 -3.10 2.50
C GLY A 327 27.99 -2.20 1.48
N GLU A 328 27.30 -1.15 1.07
CA GLU A 328 27.85 0.11 0.59
C GLU A 328 27.61 1.21 1.62
#